data_a2abcdf7ee5298a2de9f8556152fe2c7
#
_entry.id   a2abcdf7ee5298a2de9f8556152fe2c7
#
_cell.length_a   1.000
_cell.length_b   1.000
_cell.length_c   1.000
_cell.angle_alpha   90.00
_cell.angle_beta   90.00
_cell.angle_gamma   90.00
#
_symmetry.space_group_name_H-M   'P 1'
#
loop_
_entity.id
_entity.type
_entity.pdbx_description
1 polymer ?
#
loop_
_entity_poly.entity_id
_entity_poly.type
_entity_poly.pdbx_seq_one_letter_code
_entity_poly.pdbx_strand_id
1 'polypeptide(L)'
;RGHAGAMKFDSVTPSVTARWFSGNQTWPWDTWKQAYAMAHFNPDVAKNNIRAMFAYQIQSNDSIRPWDEGFVPDLLAYNLSPERGGDGGNWNERNTKPSLAAWSVMEIYKTTGDITWLEEMYPKLVAYHNWWLNNRDHNGNAVVEYGATLDKAHNTPSGKMLFIIERGDKEQTFAGLEKYNEVLENGQYDKIKIPAQIAASWESGRDEAAVFGFIDNDQLETFLLQGGNRSDWDVAFAQNRSENGILLGYSLMQESVDQASYMYSEKKYLAEISDLLGKQEEAKDFRAKADILFDYINTCMFDTVTGFFYDIRIEDKMLSNGCAGKPIVERGKGPEGWSPL
;
A
#
# COMPACT_ATOMS: atom_id res chain seq x y z
N ARG A 1 1.28 12.54 -22.79
CA ARG A 1 2.16 11.45 -23.13
C ARG A 1 3.57 11.78 -22.64
N GLY A 2 4.04 11.02 -21.64
CA GLY A 2 5.37 11.18 -21.08
C GLY A 2 6.37 10.31 -21.81
N HIS A 3 7.49 10.88 -22.20
CA HIS A 3 8.62 10.14 -22.73
C HIS A 3 9.87 11.01 -22.67
N ALA A 4 10.65 10.87 -21.63
CA ALA A 4 12.02 11.39 -21.52
C ALA A 4 12.61 11.13 -20.12
N GLY A 5 13.91 11.21 -19.99
CA GLY A 5 14.58 11.08 -18.70
C GLY A 5 14.24 9.77 -17.98
N ALA A 6 13.76 9.90 -16.74
CA ALA A 6 13.41 8.75 -15.92
C ALA A 6 12.22 7.93 -16.46
N MET A 7 11.29 8.55 -17.18
CA MET A 7 10.15 7.86 -17.82
C MET A 7 10.58 7.10 -19.06
N LYS A 8 11.24 5.98 -18.91
CA LYS A 8 11.92 5.18 -19.97
C LYS A 8 11.05 4.78 -21.16
N PHE A 9 9.72 4.86 -21.03
CA PHE A 9 8.75 4.45 -22.05
C PHE A 9 7.73 5.55 -22.31
N ASP A 10 7.13 5.52 -23.50
CA ASP A 10 5.94 6.31 -23.80
C ASP A 10 4.81 5.92 -22.85
N SER A 11 4.35 6.84 -22.03
CA SER A 11 3.31 6.59 -21.03
C SER A 11 2.29 7.71 -20.98
N VAL A 12 1.12 7.43 -20.42
CA VAL A 12 0.11 8.43 -20.09
C VAL A 12 0.35 8.89 -18.67
N THR A 13 0.38 10.18 -18.49
CA THR A 13 0.47 10.84 -17.18
C THR A 13 -0.83 11.61 -16.92
N PRO A 14 -1.14 11.95 -15.66
CA PRO A 14 -2.25 12.85 -15.35
C PRO A 14 -2.16 14.18 -16.10
N SER A 15 -3.29 14.86 -16.27
CA SER A 15 -3.38 16.10 -17.04
C SER A 15 -2.42 17.17 -16.53
N VAL A 16 -1.66 17.76 -17.45
CA VAL A 16 -0.74 18.88 -17.18
C VAL A 16 -1.45 20.13 -16.65
N THR A 17 -2.75 20.24 -16.84
CA THR A 17 -3.56 21.36 -16.36
C THR A 17 -4.07 21.16 -14.94
N ALA A 18 -3.98 19.98 -14.40
CA ALA A 18 -4.36 19.71 -13.02
C ALA A 18 -3.35 20.36 -12.08
N ARG A 19 -3.83 21.13 -11.11
CA ARG A 19 -2.99 21.93 -10.20
C ARG A 19 -1.91 21.10 -9.46
N TRP A 20 -2.25 19.87 -9.12
CA TRP A 20 -1.39 18.96 -8.33
C TRP A 20 -0.54 18.03 -9.20
N PHE A 21 -0.79 18.01 -10.50
CA PHE A 21 -0.10 17.13 -11.46
C PHE A 21 0.65 17.98 -12.47
N SER A 22 1.96 17.99 -12.36
CA SER A 22 2.80 18.78 -13.26
C SER A 22 2.91 18.20 -14.69
N GLY A 23 2.25 17.08 -14.96
CA GLY A 23 2.31 16.36 -16.23
C GLY A 23 3.58 15.54 -16.44
N ASN A 24 4.48 15.54 -15.46
CA ASN A 24 5.79 14.93 -15.54
C ASN A 24 5.95 13.78 -14.53
N GLN A 25 4.84 13.29 -14.01
CA GLN A 25 4.83 12.28 -12.96
C GLN A 25 3.67 11.31 -13.13
N THR A 26 3.82 10.10 -12.62
CA THR A 26 2.80 9.06 -12.65
C THR A 26 2.86 8.18 -11.42
N TRP A 27 1.72 7.65 -11.02
CA TRP A 27 1.53 6.76 -9.89
C TRP A 27 1.18 5.34 -10.37
N PRO A 28 1.57 4.29 -9.66
CA PRO A 28 1.30 2.92 -10.08
C PRO A 28 -0.19 2.62 -10.26
N TRP A 29 -1.03 2.84 -9.26
CA TRP A 29 -2.41 2.40 -9.35
C TRP A 29 -3.25 3.20 -10.36
N ASP A 30 -2.91 4.48 -10.59
CA ASP A 30 -3.44 5.26 -11.71
C ASP A 30 -3.01 4.64 -13.05
N THR A 31 -1.75 4.26 -13.15
CA THR A 31 -1.17 3.62 -14.33
C THR A 31 -1.86 2.29 -14.64
N TRP A 32 -2.14 1.47 -13.63
CA TRP A 32 -2.86 0.21 -13.83
C TRP A 32 -4.25 0.43 -14.42
N LYS A 33 -5.03 1.38 -13.88
CA LYS A 33 -6.35 1.75 -14.36
C LYS A 33 -6.34 2.37 -15.75
N GLN A 34 -5.37 3.25 -16.01
CA GLN A 34 -5.16 3.86 -17.33
C GLN A 34 -4.80 2.79 -18.37
N ALA A 35 -3.87 1.88 -18.05
CA ALA A 35 -3.46 0.81 -18.93
C ALA A 35 -4.62 -0.15 -19.23
N TYR A 36 -5.44 -0.49 -18.24
CA TYR A 36 -6.68 -1.26 -18.44
C TYR A 36 -7.58 -0.60 -19.49
N ALA A 37 -7.88 0.69 -19.31
CA ALA A 37 -8.73 1.40 -20.25
C ALA A 37 -8.11 1.52 -21.65
N MET A 38 -6.81 1.79 -21.72
CA MET A 38 -6.07 1.96 -22.98
C MET A 38 -5.88 0.66 -23.76
N ALA A 39 -5.94 -0.50 -23.11
CA ALA A 39 -5.82 -1.80 -23.77
C ALA A 39 -6.82 -1.94 -24.94
N HIS A 40 -8.00 -1.33 -24.82
CA HIS A 40 -9.08 -1.44 -25.80
C HIS A 40 -8.90 -0.57 -27.06
N PHE A 41 -8.01 0.41 -27.07
CA PHE A 41 -7.79 1.30 -28.23
C PHE A 41 -6.34 1.58 -28.57
N ASN A 42 -5.40 1.40 -27.66
CA ASN A 42 -3.96 1.52 -27.88
C ASN A 42 -3.16 0.60 -26.96
N PRO A 43 -3.14 -0.71 -27.23
CA PRO A 43 -2.50 -1.69 -26.36
C PRO A 43 -0.98 -1.50 -26.24
N ASP A 44 -0.31 -0.92 -27.25
CA ASP A 44 1.13 -0.68 -27.17
C ASP A 44 1.47 0.40 -26.12
N VAL A 45 0.70 1.47 -26.08
CA VAL A 45 0.85 2.49 -25.02
C VAL A 45 0.40 1.95 -23.67
N ALA A 46 -0.62 1.08 -23.62
CA ALA A 46 -1.02 0.40 -22.39
C ALA A 46 0.13 -0.45 -21.81
N LYS A 47 0.79 -1.27 -22.66
CA LYS A 47 1.98 -2.04 -22.27
C LYS A 47 3.12 -1.14 -21.79
N ASN A 48 3.37 -0.04 -22.49
CA ASN A 48 4.43 0.90 -22.15
C ASN A 48 4.16 1.63 -20.81
N ASN A 49 2.91 1.94 -20.49
CA ASN A 49 2.54 2.47 -19.17
C ASN A 49 3.00 1.51 -18.05
N ILE A 50 2.68 0.23 -18.19
CA ILE A 50 3.05 -0.79 -17.20
C ILE A 50 4.57 -0.99 -17.17
N ARG A 51 5.22 -1.07 -18.32
CA ARG A 51 6.69 -1.17 -18.42
C ARG A 51 7.39 -0.01 -17.73
N ALA A 52 6.87 1.22 -17.87
CA ALA A 52 7.43 2.40 -17.22
C ALA A 52 7.50 2.25 -15.69
N MET A 53 6.43 1.74 -15.08
CA MET A 53 6.39 1.49 -13.63
C MET A 53 7.37 0.39 -13.22
N PHE A 54 7.33 -0.77 -13.88
CA PHE A 54 8.19 -1.90 -13.57
C PHE A 54 9.67 -1.70 -13.96
N ALA A 55 9.99 -0.69 -14.78
CA ALA A 55 11.37 -0.33 -15.07
C ALA A 55 12.16 0.16 -13.85
N TYR A 56 11.44 0.52 -12.77
CA TYR A 56 11.99 0.95 -11.48
C TYR A 56 11.64 0.02 -10.34
N GLN A 57 11.13 -1.17 -10.66
CA GLN A 57 10.98 -2.21 -9.65
C GLN A 57 12.34 -2.54 -9.03
N ILE A 58 12.40 -2.47 -7.70
CA ILE A 58 13.61 -2.78 -6.94
C ILE A 58 14.00 -4.24 -7.17
N GLN A 59 15.28 -4.47 -7.43
CA GLN A 59 15.86 -5.80 -7.61
C GLN A 59 16.72 -6.15 -6.39
N SER A 60 17.00 -7.44 -6.18
CA SER A 60 17.85 -7.92 -5.08
C SER A 60 19.28 -7.36 -5.07
N ASN A 61 19.75 -6.85 -6.21
CA ASN A 61 21.05 -6.20 -6.37
C ASN A 61 20.98 -4.65 -6.34
N ASP A 62 19.86 -4.07 -5.93
CA ASP A 62 19.74 -2.61 -5.79
C ASP A 62 20.77 -2.11 -4.74
N SER A 63 21.55 -1.10 -5.11
CA SER A 63 22.64 -0.60 -4.26
C SER A 63 22.16 0.22 -3.06
N ILE A 64 20.90 0.63 -3.04
CA ILE A 64 20.32 1.49 -2.00
C ILE A 64 19.39 0.67 -1.10
N ARG A 65 18.52 -0.16 -1.69
CA ARG A 65 17.44 -0.88 -1.01
C ARG A 65 17.34 -2.36 -1.43
N PRO A 66 18.42 -3.16 -1.31
CA PRO A 66 18.39 -4.57 -1.75
C PRO A 66 17.37 -5.45 -1.00
N TRP A 67 16.94 -5.00 0.19
CA TRP A 67 15.92 -5.69 1.00
C TRP A 67 14.48 -5.44 0.56
N ASP A 68 14.27 -4.54 -0.39
CA ASP A 68 12.96 -4.21 -0.95
C ASP A 68 12.74 -4.82 -2.34
N GLU A 69 13.31 -5.98 -2.62
CA GLU A 69 13.11 -6.67 -3.90
C GLU A 69 11.63 -6.82 -4.22
N GLY A 70 11.25 -6.43 -5.44
CA GLY A 70 9.86 -6.44 -5.91
C GLY A 70 9.10 -5.13 -5.71
N PHE A 71 9.57 -4.22 -4.86
CA PHE A 71 8.94 -2.92 -4.62
C PHE A 71 8.79 -2.09 -5.91
N VAL A 72 7.63 -1.44 -6.05
CA VAL A 72 7.37 -0.45 -7.11
C VAL A 72 7.17 0.91 -6.44
N PRO A 73 7.94 1.95 -6.82
CA PRO A 73 7.81 3.28 -6.21
C PRO A 73 6.41 3.87 -6.35
N ASP A 74 5.96 4.60 -5.33
CA ASP A 74 4.67 5.29 -5.32
C ASP A 74 4.56 6.34 -6.43
N LEU A 75 5.63 7.05 -6.70
CA LEU A 75 5.63 8.14 -7.66
C LEU A 75 6.90 8.14 -8.48
N LEU A 76 6.75 8.05 -9.79
CA LEU A 76 7.81 8.27 -10.76
C LEU A 76 7.68 9.67 -11.38
N ALA A 77 8.82 10.36 -11.52
CA ALA A 77 8.94 11.65 -12.17
C ALA A 77 9.95 11.61 -13.33
N TYR A 78 10.13 12.72 -14.05
CA TYR A 78 11.13 12.81 -15.12
C TYR A 78 12.57 12.67 -14.62
N ASN A 79 12.85 13.13 -13.39
CA ASN A 79 14.13 12.94 -12.74
C ASN A 79 14.04 11.93 -11.61
N LEU A 80 15.11 11.19 -11.41
CA LEU A 80 15.28 10.31 -10.26
C LEU A 80 15.44 11.13 -8.97
N SER A 81 15.26 10.51 -7.82
CA SER A 81 15.65 11.10 -6.55
C SER A 81 17.16 11.40 -6.50
N PRO A 82 17.61 12.32 -5.64
CA PRO A 82 19.04 12.58 -5.44
C PRO A 82 19.83 11.32 -5.06
N GLU A 83 19.25 10.42 -4.30
CA GLU A 83 19.85 9.14 -3.88
C GLU A 83 20.10 8.21 -5.07
N ARG A 84 19.34 8.38 -6.16
CA ARG A 84 19.49 7.63 -7.42
C ARG A 84 20.18 8.44 -8.53
N GLY A 85 20.84 9.55 -8.15
CA GLY A 85 21.64 10.38 -9.05
C GLY A 85 20.86 11.42 -9.85
N GLY A 86 19.61 11.71 -9.47
CA GLY A 86 18.80 12.79 -10.02
C GLY A 86 18.69 13.99 -9.10
N ASP A 87 17.78 14.90 -9.40
CA ASP A 87 17.42 16.08 -8.60
C ASP A 87 15.89 16.27 -8.47
N GLY A 88 15.13 15.24 -8.87
CA GLY A 88 13.68 15.26 -8.96
C GLY A 88 12.97 15.24 -7.61
N GLY A 89 12.38 16.38 -7.21
CA GLY A 89 11.66 16.52 -5.94
C GLY A 89 10.36 15.72 -5.84
N ASN A 90 9.88 15.15 -6.95
CA ASN A 90 8.61 14.41 -7.02
C ASN A 90 8.81 12.88 -7.10
N TRP A 91 10.00 12.39 -6.85
CA TRP A 91 10.26 10.95 -6.78
C TRP A 91 9.93 10.43 -5.38
N ASN A 92 9.08 9.41 -5.27
CA ASN A 92 8.66 8.88 -3.97
C ASN A 92 8.85 7.36 -3.88
N GLU A 93 9.73 6.95 -2.99
CA GLU A 93 9.98 5.56 -2.61
C GLU A 93 9.58 5.25 -1.14
N ARG A 94 8.82 6.12 -0.49
CA ARG A 94 8.39 5.95 0.91
C ARG A 94 7.29 4.92 1.09
N ASN A 95 6.53 4.68 0.04
CA ASN A 95 5.40 3.77 -0.03
C ASN A 95 5.21 3.32 -1.48
N THR A 96 4.38 2.34 -1.70
CA THR A 96 3.90 1.89 -3.02
C THR A 96 2.42 2.27 -3.22
N LYS A 97 1.70 1.55 -4.07
CA LYS A 97 0.26 1.69 -4.30
C LYS A 97 -0.41 0.31 -4.36
N PRO A 98 -1.75 0.23 -4.22
CA PRO A 98 -2.47 -1.04 -4.22
C PRO A 98 -2.16 -1.95 -5.40
N SER A 99 -2.18 -3.25 -5.13
CA SER A 99 -1.77 -4.31 -6.04
C SER A 99 -2.84 -4.63 -7.09
N LEU A 100 -2.90 -3.82 -8.16
CA LEU A 100 -3.84 -3.98 -9.29
C LEU A 100 -3.11 -4.26 -10.62
N ALA A 101 -1.79 -4.50 -10.59
CA ALA A 101 -0.99 -4.66 -11.79
C ALA A 101 -1.39 -5.92 -12.59
N ALA A 102 -1.60 -7.05 -11.91
CA ALA A 102 -1.97 -8.31 -12.58
C ALA A 102 -3.30 -8.22 -13.32
N TRP A 103 -4.28 -7.50 -12.77
CA TRP A 103 -5.53 -7.20 -13.45
C TRP A 103 -5.31 -6.47 -14.79
N SER A 104 -4.53 -5.41 -14.81
CA SER A 104 -4.26 -4.65 -16.04
C SER A 104 -3.43 -5.42 -17.05
N VAL A 105 -2.46 -6.20 -16.58
CA VAL A 105 -1.64 -7.08 -17.44
C VAL A 105 -2.52 -8.13 -18.15
N MET A 106 -3.44 -8.75 -17.39
CA MET A 106 -4.38 -9.72 -17.94
C MET A 106 -5.33 -9.10 -18.97
N GLU A 107 -5.83 -7.88 -18.71
CA GLU A 107 -6.74 -7.21 -19.65
C GLU A 107 -6.04 -6.86 -20.98
N ILE A 108 -4.78 -6.43 -20.93
CA ILE A 108 -3.97 -6.24 -22.15
C ILE A 108 -3.81 -7.56 -22.91
N TYR A 109 -3.58 -8.67 -22.20
CA TYR A 109 -3.51 -10.00 -22.83
C TYR A 109 -4.85 -10.39 -23.46
N LYS A 110 -5.97 -10.24 -22.76
CA LYS A 110 -7.32 -10.55 -23.29
C LYS A 110 -7.62 -9.77 -24.57
N THR A 111 -7.14 -8.55 -24.67
CA THR A 111 -7.36 -7.67 -25.83
C THR A 111 -6.43 -8.00 -27.00
N THR A 112 -5.19 -8.45 -26.72
CA THR A 112 -4.16 -8.62 -27.76
C THR A 112 -3.87 -10.08 -28.13
N GLY A 113 -4.15 -11.03 -27.23
CA GLY A 113 -3.73 -12.42 -27.36
C GLY A 113 -2.21 -12.64 -27.27
N ASP A 114 -1.45 -11.64 -26.84
CA ASP A 114 0.00 -11.67 -26.83
C ASP A 114 0.55 -12.42 -25.61
N ILE A 115 0.88 -13.69 -25.80
CA ILE A 115 1.44 -14.53 -24.72
C ILE A 115 2.82 -14.05 -24.26
N THR A 116 3.62 -13.45 -25.14
CA THR A 116 4.96 -12.96 -24.80
C THR A 116 4.88 -11.78 -23.83
N TRP A 117 3.77 -11.05 -23.85
CA TRP A 117 3.48 -10.01 -22.85
C TRP A 117 3.31 -10.61 -21.45
N LEU A 118 2.64 -11.75 -21.32
CA LEU A 118 2.51 -12.43 -20.03
C LEU A 118 3.86 -12.99 -19.56
N GLU A 119 4.66 -13.58 -20.47
CA GLU A 119 6.01 -14.07 -20.17
C GLU A 119 6.92 -12.95 -19.66
N GLU A 120 6.86 -11.75 -20.26
CA GLU A 120 7.61 -10.57 -19.83
C GLU A 120 7.20 -10.09 -18.42
N MET A 121 5.90 -10.06 -18.15
CA MET A 121 5.37 -9.40 -16.96
C MET A 121 5.26 -10.32 -15.75
N TYR A 122 5.06 -11.61 -15.95
CA TYR A 122 4.82 -12.57 -14.87
C TYR A 122 5.86 -12.53 -13.74
N PRO A 123 7.17 -12.61 -14.00
CA PRO A 123 8.17 -12.57 -12.92
C PRO A 123 8.13 -11.24 -12.13
N LYS A 124 7.81 -10.14 -12.80
CA LYS A 124 7.71 -8.81 -12.17
C LYS A 124 6.47 -8.71 -11.27
N LEU A 125 5.35 -9.26 -11.73
CA LEU A 125 4.11 -9.33 -10.95
C LEU A 125 4.28 -10.20 -9.71
N VAL A 126 4.90 -11.37 -9.85
CA VAL A 126 5.18 -12.27 -8.71
C VAL A 126 6.12 -11.61 -7.70
N ALA A 127 7.17 -10.91 -8.17
CA ALA A 127 8.07 -10.19 -7.29
C ALA A 127 7.33 -9.07 -6.51
N TYR A 128 6.46 -8.30 -7.19
CA TYR A 128 5.66 -7.26 -6.55
C TYR A 128 4.65 -7.84 -5.53
N HIS A 129 3.99 -8.94 -5.88
CA HIS A 129 3.12 -9.67 -4.98
C HIS A 129 3.83 -10.14 -3.72
N ASN A 130 5.01 -10.74 -3.89
CA ASN A 130 5.82 -11.23 -2.77
C ASN A 130 6.35 -10.08 -1.90
N TRP A 131 6.67 -8.93 -2.49
CA TRP A 131 7.08 -7.76 -1.72
C TRP A 131 6.01 -7.37 -0.68
N TRP A 132 4.73 -7.35 -1.06
CA TRP A 132 3.64 -7.08 -0.12
C TRP A 132 3.65 -8.04 1.06
N LEU A 133 3.76 -9.34 0.81
CA LEU A 133 3.79 -10.36 1.85
C LEU A 133 5.06 -10.28 2.72
N ASN A 134 6.20 -9.94 2.14
CA ASN A 134 7.46 -9.86 2.87
C ASN A 134 7.62 -8.56 3.67
N ASN A 135 7.01 -7.46 3.21
CA ASN A 135 7.27 -6.12 3.72
C ASN A 135 6.05 -5.45 4.39
N ARG A 136 4.87 -6.07 4.31
CA ARG A 136 3.59 -5.53 4.81
C ARG A 136 2.72 -6.57 5.53
N ASP A 137 3.32 -7.64 6.02
CA ASP A 137 2.66 -8.69 6.80
C ASP A 137 3.50 -8.95 8.05
N HIS A 138 3.37 -8.06 9.06
CA HIS A 138 4.22 -8.11 10.26
C HIS A 138 3.88 -9.28 11.16
N ASN A 139 2.64 -9.78 11.12
CA ASN A 139 2.17 -10.88 11.96
C ASN A 139 2.21 -12.27 11.27
N GLY A 140 2.56 -12.31 9.96
CA GLY A 140 2.79 -13.54 9.20
C GLY A 140 1.52 -14.33 8.88
N ASN A 141 0.36 -13.68 8.82
CA ASN A 141 -0.92 -14.34 8.54
C ASN A 141 -1.35 -14.26 7.05
N ALA A 142 -0.51 -13.70 6.19
CA ALA A 142 -0.74 -13.47 4.76
C ALA A 142 -1.86 -12.47 4.42
N VAL A 143 -2.26 -11.64 5.39
CA VAL A 143 -3.14 -10.48 5.21
C VAL A 143 -2.33 -9.22 5.44
N VAL A 144 -2.15 -8.43 4.40
CA VAL A 144 -1.19 -7.33 4.41
C VAL A 144 -1.79 -6.03 4.95
N GLU A 145 -0.91 -5.22 5.56
CA GLU A 145 -1.23 -3.89 6.06
C GLU A 145 -0.71 -2.81 5.11
N TYR A 146 -1.23 -1.58 5.25
CA TYR A 146 -0.57 -0.39 4.68
C TYR A 146 0.52 0.13 5.60
N GLY A 147 1.59 0.65 5.01
CA GLY A 147 2.76 1.06 5.77
C GLY A 147 3.66 2.07 5.07
N ALA A 148 4.85 2.19 5.59
CA ALA A 148 5.91 3.04 5.10
C ALA A 148 7.24 2.28 5.07
N THR A 149 7.99 2.41 3.97
CA THR A 149 9.37 1.90 3.89
C THR A 149 10.28 2.78 4.77
N LEU A 150 11.55 2.41 4.93
CA LEU A 150 12.51 3.29 5.57
C LEU A 150 12.84 4.49 4.67
N ASP A 151 12.57 5.69 5.15
CA ASP A 151 12.87 6.94 4.45
C ASP A 151 13.17 8.08 5.44
N LYS A 152 14.06 8.99 5.06
CA LYS A 152 14.43 10.17 5.86
C LYS A 152 13.26 11.10 6.18
N ALA A 153 12.17 11.05 5.41
CA ALA A 153 10.98 11.86 5.64
C ALA A 153 10.21 11.44 6.91
N HIS A 154 10.40 10.20 7.36
CA HIS A 154 9.67 9.67 8.52
C HIS A 154 10.50 8.75 9.42
N ASN A 155 11.81 8.64 9.16
CA ASN A 155 12.71 7.87 10.01
C ASN A 155 13.99 8.65 10.32
N THR A 156 14.57 8.38 11.48
CA THR A 156 15.95 8.80 11.78
C THR A 156 16.95 8.00 10.91
N PRO A 157 18.22 8.41 10.82
CA PRO A 157 19.25 7.62 10.14
C PRO A 157 19.44 6.20 10.71
N SER A 158 19.05 5.96 11.97
CA SER A 158 19.05 4.62 12.59
C SER A 158 17.75 3.84 12.38
N GLY A 159 16.83 4.33 11.54
CA GLY A 159 15.58 3.68 11.21
C GLY A 159 14.43 3.89 12.21
N LYS A 160 14.62 4.65 13.30
CA LYS A 160 13.54 4.88 14.27
C LYS A 160 12.45 5.77 13.66
N MET A 161 11.19 5.37 13.80
CA MET A 161 10.02 6.13 13.35
C MET A 161 9.96 7.51 14.03
N LEU A 162 9.77 8.57 13.24
CA LEU A 162 9.60 9.95 13.70
C LEU A 162 8.12 10.25 13.95
N PHE A 163 7.85 11.05 14.99
CA PHE A 163 6.54 11.63 15.24
C PHE A 163 6.66 12.99 15.93
N ILE A 164 5.64 13.82 15.79
CA ILE A 164 5.60 15.19 16.30
C ILE A 164 4.42 15.30 17.26
N ILE A 165 4.67 15.80 18.45
CA ILE A 165 3.66 16.09 19.47
C ILE A 165 3.39 17.58 19.46
N GLU A 166 2.10 17.94 19.36
CA GLU A 166 1.62 19.30 19.55
C GLU A 166 1.00 19.45 20.95
N ARG A 167 1.37 20.51 21.65
CA ARG A 167 0.80 20.94 22.95
C ARG A 167 0.70 22.46 22.97
N GLY A 168 -0.50 23.01 22.83
CA GLY A 168 -0.71 24.43 22.60
C GLY A 168 0.05 24.87 21.35
N ASP A 169 0.84 25.95 21.46
CA ASP A 169 1.64 26.49 20.36
C ASP A 169 3.02 25.81 20.20
N LYS A 170 3.28 24.72 20.90
CA LYS A 170 4.57 24.02 20.87
C LYS A 170 4.49 22.72 20.11
N GLU A 171 5.43 22.57 19.18
CA GLU A 171 5.68 21.30 18.48
C GLU A 171 7.03 20.72 18.94
N GLN A 172 7.07 19.43 19.19
CA GLN A 172 8.30 18.71 19.53
C GLN A 172 8.38 17.38 18.78
N THR A 173 9.51 17.14 18.10
CA THR A 173 9.78 15.88 17.37
C THR A 173 10.42 14.86 18.29
N PHE A 174 9.93 13.63 18.20
CA PHE A 174 10.42 12.45 18.91
C PHE A 174 10.68 11.32 17.91
N ALA A 175 11.35 10.25 18.39
CA ALA A 175 11.65 9.09 17.58
C ALA A 175 11.58 7.79 18.38
N GLY A 176 11.10 6.73 17.73
CA GLY A 176 11.06 5.37 18.27
C GLY A 176 9.66 4.95 18.70
N LEU A 177 9.36 3.66 18.42
CA LEU A 177 8.04 3.09 18.65
C LEU A 177 7.72 2.98 20.15
N GLU A 178 8.70 2.62 21.00
CA GLU A 178 8.49 2.58 22.45
C GLU A 178 8.08 3.95 23.01
N LYS A 179 8.77 5.02 22.56
CA LYS A 179 8.44 6.39 22.97
C LYS A 179 7.08 6.83 22.45
N TYR A 180 6.72 6.40 21.25
CA TYR A 180 5.40 6.66 20.68
C TYR A 180 4.30 6.00 21.52
N ASN A 181 4.44 4.73 21.86
CA ASN A 181 3.47 4.00 22.68
C ASN A 181 3.33 4.61 24.08
N GLU A 182 4.46 4.99 24.72
CA GLU A 182 4.45 5.71 26.01
C GLU A 182 3.61 7.01 25.94
N VAL A 183 3.72 7.74 24.82
CA VAL A 183 2.98 9.00 24.64
C VAL A 183 1.48 8.72 24.47
N LEU A 184 1.10 7.69 23.70
CA LEU A 184 -0.29 7.29 23.57
C LEU A 184 -0.90 6.88 24.93
N GLU A 185 -0.21 6.05 25.70
CA GLU A 185 -0.65 5.61 27.03
C GLU A 185 -0.82 6.76 28.01
N ASN A 186 0.07 7.74 28.00
CA ASN A 186 0.00 8.91 28.88
C ASN A 186 -1.05 9.94 28.47
N GLY A 187 -1.51 9.94 27.21
CA GLY A 187 -2.56 10.82 26.69
C GLY A 187 -2.28 12.33 26.78
N GLN A 188 -1.02 12.74 26.98
CA GLN A 188 -0.64 14.14 27.21
C GLN A 188 -0.24 14.86 25.92
N TYR A 189 -1.18 15.02 24.99
CA TYR A 189 -0.98 15.73 23.73
C TYR A 189 -2.31 16.31 23.23
N ASP A 190 -2.23 17.39 22.48
CA ASP A 190 -3.40 17.92 21.75
C ASP A 190 -3.52 17.21 20.41
N LYS A 191 -2.41 17.02 19.72
CA LYS A 191 -2.31 16.31 18.44
C LYS A 191 -1.00 15.57 18.32
N ILE A 192 -1.01 14.44 17.65
CA ILE A 192 0.19 13.74 17.18
C ILE A 192 0.18 13.73 15.65
N LYS A 193 1.28 14.18 15.04
CA LYS A 193 1.53 14.05 13.60
C LYS A 193 2.54 12.94 13.35
N ILE A 194 2.21 11.98 12.51
CA ILE A 194 3.03 10.81 12.27
C ILE A 194 3.29 10.71 10.76
N PRO A 195 4.48 11.12 10.27
CA PRO A 195 4.77 11.07 8.83
C PRO A 195 4.66 9.66 8.21
N ALA A 196 4.92 8.60 8.99
CA ALA A 196 4.72 7.22 8.54
C ALA A 196 3.24 6.87 8.34
N GLN A 197 2.31 7.44 9.15
CA GLN A 197 0.86 7.30 8.94
C GLN A 197 0.42 7.95 7.63
N ILE A 198 0.97 9.12 7.31
CA ILE A 198 0.69 9.80 6.04
C ILE A 198 1.17 8.93 4.87
N ALA A 199 2.39 8.38 4.93
CA ALA A 199 2.91 7.49 3.89
C ALA A 199 2.05 6.22 3.75
N ALA A 200 1.59 5.61 4.85
CA ALA A 200 0.70 4.46 4.83
C ALA A 200 -0.67 4.80 4.20
N SER A 201 -1.23 5.97 4.49
CA SER A 201 -2.48 6.41 3.85
C SER A 201 -2.30 6.64 2.35
N TRP A 202 -1.18 7.21 1.93
CA TRP A 202 -0.84 7.36 0.51
C TRP A 202 -0.63 6.02 -0.19
N GLU A 203 -0.06 5.02 0.51
CA GLU A 203 0.07 3.65 -0.03
C GLU A 203 -1.28 3.05 -0.41
N SER A 204 -2.34 3.37 0.33
CA SER A 204 -3.70 2.93 0.02
C SER A 204 -4.35 3.66 -1.16
N GLY A 205 -3.86 4.84 -1.53
CA GLY A 205 -4.52 5.76 -2.46
C GLY A 205 -5.77 6.45 -1.90
N ARG A 206 -6.05 6.28 -0.60
CA ARG A 206 -7.13 6.96 0.15
C ARG A 206 -6.48 7.93 1.15
N ASP A 207 -5.85 8.95 0.58
CA ASP A 207 -5.02 9.91 1.30
C ASP A 207 -5.77 10.51 2.49
N GLU A 208 -5.19 10.37 3.68
CA GLU A 208 -5.73 10.92 4.94
C GLU A 208 -7.19 10.49 5.26
N ALA A 209 -7.60 9.29 4.80
CA ALA A 209 -8.94 8.79 5.08
C ALA A 209 -9.14 8.50 6.59
N ALA A 210 -10.38 8.69 7.04
CA ALA A 210 -10.78 8.50 8.44
C ALA A 210 -10.44 7.10 8.98
N VAL A 211 -10.52 6.06 8.15
CA VAL A 211 -10.19 4.68 8.53
C VAL A 211 -8.74 4.53 9.03
N PHE A 212 -7.82 5.41 8.60
CA PHE A 212 -6.43 5.45 9.08
C PHE A 212 -6.22 6.35 10.30
N GLY A 213 -7.27 6.77 10.99
CA GLY A 213 -7.19 7.59 12.19
C GLY A 213 -7.10 9.10 11.94
N PHE A 214 -7.31 9.57 10.70
CA PHE A 214 -7.36 11.00 10.41
C PHE A 214 -8.75 11.55 10.74
N ILE A 215 -8.78 12.57 11.59
CA ILE A 215 -9.99 13.29 11.99
C ILE A 215 -9.63 14.77 12.22
N ASP A 216 -10.49 15.69 11.80
CA ASP A 216 -10.32 17.10 12.15
C ASP A 216 -10.78 17.40 13.59
N ASN A 217 -10.38 18.55 14.12
CA ASN A 217 -10.64 18.90 15.52
C ASN A 217 -12.13 19.04 15.82
N ASP A 218 -12.92 19.61 14.93
CA ASP A 218 -14.36 19.85 15.13
C ASP A 218 -15.13 18.52 15.11
N GLN A 219 -14.73 17.62 14.20
CA GLN A 219 -15.29 16.26 14.13
C GLN A 219 -14.92 15.45 15.38
N LEU A 220 -13.66 15.55 15.85
CA LEU A 220 -13.23 14.87 17.06
C LEU A 220 -13.98 15.39 18.29
N GLU A 221 -14.16 16.70 18.44
CA GLU A 221 -14.94 17.28 19.52
C GLU A 221 -16.38 16.76 19.49
N THR A 222 -17.01 16.74 18.33
CA THR A 222 -18.36 16.19 18.14
C THR A 222 -18.42 14.71 18.53
N PHE A 223 -17.46 13.92 18.12
CA PHE A 223 -17.36 12.50 18.46
C PHE A 223 -17.24 12.28 19.97
N LEU A 224 -16.39 13.05 20.65
CA LEU A 224 -16.22 12.98 22.10
C LEU A 224 -17.49 13.39 22.86
N LEU A 225 -18.22 14.43 22.40
CA LEU A 225 -19.50 14.84 22.97
C LEU A 225 -20.58 13.77 22.83
N GLN A 226 -20.49 12.90 21.84
CA GLN A 226 -21.38 11.76 21.62
C GLN A 226 -20.98 10.51 22.45
N GLY A 227 -19.95 10.62 23.29
CA GLY A 227 -19.48 9.55 24.16
C GLY A 227 -18.41 8.64 23.56
N GLY A 228 -17.82 9.01 22.42
CA GLY A 228 -16.65 8.34 21.85
C GLY A 228 -15.37 8.60 22.64
N ASN A 229 -14.35 7.81 22.41
CA ASN A 229 -13.03 7.95 23.04
C ASN A 229 -12.01 8.47 22.04
N ARG A 230 -11.09 9.32 22.50
CA ARG A 230 -10.00 9.80 21.66
C ARG A 230 -9.14 8.65 21.10
N SER A 231 -8.88 7.65 21.95
CA SER A 231 -8.10 6.46 21.57
C SER A 231 -8.68 5.65 20.41
N ASP A 232 -9.96 5.83 20.07
CA ASP A 232 -10.57 5.19 18.90
C ASP A 232 -9.94 5.69 17.58
N TRP A 233 -9.34 6.89 17.63
CA TRP A 233 -8.64 7.53 16.49
C TRP A 233 -7.14 7.39 16.53
N ASP A 234 -6.57 6.89 17.62
CA ASP A 234 -5.15 6.60 17.70
C ASP A 234 -4.79 5.42 16.78
N VAL A 235 -3.60 5.46 16.20
CA VAL A 235 -3.07 4.39 15.37
C VAL A 235 -1.86 3.74 16.05
N ALA A 236 -1.76 2.43 15.95
CA ALA A 236 -0.61 1.69 16.39
C ALA A 236 0.26 1.27 15.18
N PHE A 237 1.55 1.06 15.41
CA PHE A 237 2.50 0.64 14.39
C PHE A 237 3.23 -0.62 14.81
N ALA A 238 3.54 -1.44 13.81
CA ALA A 238 4.46 -2.57 13.93
C ALA A 238 5.70 -2.34 13.07
N GLN A 239 6.82 -2.96 13.46
CA GLN A 239 8.03 -3.03 12.66
C GLN A 239 7.94 -4.21 11.69
N ASN A 240 8.12 -3.95 10.40
CA ASN A 240 8.34 -5.01 9.43
C ASN A 240 9.82 -5.37 9.43
N ARG A 241 10.11 -6.66 9.52
CA ARG A 241 11.48 -7.17 9.54
C ARG A 241 11.61 -8.35 8.59
N SER A 242 12.76 -8.41 7.90
CA SER A 242 13.13 -9.58 7.12
C SER A 242 13.37 -10.80 8.02
N GLU A 243 13.43 -11.99 7.43
CA GLU A 243 13.81 -13.23 8.13
C GLU A 243 15.14 -13.11 8.89
N ASN A 244 16.07 -12.29 8.39
CA ASN A 244 17.37 -12.01 9.03
C ASN A 244 17.30 -10.87 10.06
N GLY A 245 16.11 -10.38 10.41
CA GLY A 245 15.88 -9.33 11.40
C GLY A 245 16.18 -7.90 10.92
N ILE A 246 16.47 -7.69 9.64
CA ILE A 246 16.68 -6.35 9.07
C ILE A 246 15.35 -5.58 9.13
N LEU A 247 15.38 -4.36 9.66
CA LEU A 247 14.21 -3.48 9.63
C LEU A 247 13.89 -3.05 8.20
N LEU A 248 12.67 -3.30 7.76
CA LEU A 248 12.18 -3.00 6.42
C LEU A 248 11.33 -1.71 6.37
N GLY A 249 10.69 -1.39 7.48
CA GLY A 249 9.78 -0.25 7.59
C GLY A 249 8.79 -0.43 8.73
N TYR A 250 7.68 0.29 8.63
CA TYR A 250 6.60 0.27 9.63
C TYR A 250 5.25 0.12 8.95
N SER A 251 4.41 -0.78 9.43
CA SER A 251 3.01 -0.89 9.05
C SER A 251 2.10 -0.34 10.14
N LEU A 252 0.93 0.15 9.76
CA LEU A 252 -0.18 0.31 10.70
C LEU A 252 -0.56 -1.06 11.25
N MET A 253 -0.86 -1.16 12.53
CA MET A 253 -1.46 -2.39 13.10
C MET A 253 -2.94 -2.48 12.71
N GLN A 254 -3.14 -2.54 11.39
CA GLN A 254 -4.45 -2.51 10.75
C GLN A 254 -4.41 -3.25 9.42
N GLU A 255 -5.11 -4.38 9.31
CA GLU A 255 -5.33 -5.07 8.04
C GLU A 255 -6.45 -4.38 7.29
N SER A 256 -6.15 -3.93 6.08
CA SER A 256 -7.11 -3.17 5.27
C SER A 256 -7.93 -4.07 4.35
N VAL A 257 -9.26 -3.93 4.42
CA VAL A 257 -10.20 -4.78 3.68
C VAL A 257 -10.11 -4.59 2.17
N ASP A 258 -9.81 -3.38 1.70
CA ASP A 258 -9.60 -3.14 0.28
C ASP A 258 -8.29 -3.77 -0.22
N GLN A 259 -7.19 -3.64 0.52
CA GLN A 259 -5.93 -4.27 0.12
C GLN A 259 -6.04 -5.80 0.19
N ALA A 260 -6.72 -6.35 1.18
CA ALA A 260 -7.02 -7.79 1.23
C ALA A 260 -7.81 -8.24 -0.01
N SER A 261 -8.81 -7.47 -0.42
CA SER A 261 -9.61 -7.72 -1.64
C SER A 261 -8.78 -7.61 -2.91
N TYR A 262 -7.88 -6.62 -3.00
CA TYR A 262 -6.96 -6.48 -4.13
C TYR A 262 -5.97 -7.64 -4.19
N MET A 263 -5.41 -8.06 -3.07
CA MET A 263 -4.51 -9.22 -2.99
C MET A 263 -5.22 -10.55 -3.32
N TYR A 264 -6.49 -10.69 -2.95
CA TYR A 264 -7.33 -11.80 -3.40
C TYR A 264 -7.47 -11.81 -4.93
N SER A 265 -7.88 -10.69 -5.50
CA SER A 265 -8.03 -10.54 -6.94
C SER A 265 -6.70 -10.76 -7.68
N GLU A 266 -5.60 -10.22 -7.18
CA GLU A 266 -4.27 -10.42 -7.75
C GLU A 266 -3.86 -11.90 -7.77
N LYS A 267 -4.09 -12.64 -6.66
CA LYS A 267 -3.84 -14.08 -6.62
C LYS A 267 -4.64 -14.85 -7.68
N LYS A 268 -5.90 -14.46 -7.91
CA LYS A 268 -6.74 -15.06 -8.99
C LYS A 268 -6.14 -14.78 -10.37
N TYR A 269 -5.72 -13.56 -10.67
CA TYR A 269 -5.08 -13.21 -11.94
C TYR A 269 -3.71 -13.88 -12.11
N LEU A 270 -2.89 -13.94 -11.05
CA LEU A 270 -1.63 -14.66 -11.09
C LEU A 270 -1.82 -16.15 -11.36
N ALA A 271 -2.85 -16.77 -10.79
CA ALA A 271 -3.20 -18.16 -11.07
C ALA A 271 -3.60 -18.36 -12.55
N GLU A 272 -4.42 -17.44 -13.10
CA GLU A 272 -4.83 -17.50 -14.50
C GLU A 272 -3.63 -17.31 -15.44
N ILE A 273 -2.75 -16.34 -15.16
CA ILE A 273 -1.51 -16.14 -15.93
C ILE A 273 -0.60 -17.36 -15.84
N SER A 274 -0.46 -17.96 -14.64
CA SER A 274 0.33 -19.18 -14.45
C SER A 274 -0.17 -20.34 -15.30
N ASP A 275 -1.49 -20.56 -15.37
CA ASP A 275 -2.09 -21.57 -16.25
C ASP A 275 -1.77 -21.33 -17.72
N LEU A 276 -1.93 -20.10 -18.19
CA LEU A 276 -1.64 -19.71 -19.57
C LEU A 276 -0.16 -19.92 -19.93
N LEU A 277 0.73 -19.77 -18.96
CA LEU A 277 2.18 -20.01 -19.11
C LEU A 277 2.58 -21.47 -18.82
N GLY A 278 1.64 -22.38 -18.56
CA GLY A 278 1.91 -23.79 -18.29
C GLY A 278 2.50 -24.08 -16.90
N LYS A 279 2.44 -23.11 -15.96
CA LYS A 279 2.99 -23.18 -14.59
C LYS A 279 1.92 -23.71 -13.61
N GLN A 280 1.52 -24.97 -13.76
CA GLN A 280 0.36 -25.54 -13.08
C GLN A 280 0.47 -25.56 -11.54
N GLU A 281 1.65 -25.83 -10.99
CA GLU A 281 1.85 -25.86 -9.53
C GLU A 281 1.74 -24.46 -8.93
N GLU A 282 2.32 -23.44 -9.60
CA GLU A 282 2.18 -22.05 -9.18
C GLU A 282 0.70 -21.59 -9.24
N ALA A 283 -0.02 -21.96 -10.30
CA ALA A 283 -1.44 -21.67 -10.44
C ALA A 283 -2.28 -22.27 -9.32
N LYS A 284 -1.99 -23.50 -8.93
CA LYS A 284 -2.67 -24.20 -7.83
C LYS A 284 -2.39 -23.53 -6.47
N ASP A 285 -1.14 -23.15 -6.23
CA ASP A 285 -0.72 -22.45 -5.00
C ASP A 285 -1.43 -21.09 -4.86
N PHE A 286 -1.44 -20.28 -5.92
CA PHE A 286 -2.15 -19.00 -5.90
C PHE A 286 -3.65 -19.16 -5.63
N ARG A 287 -4.31 -20.16 -6.23
CA ARG A 287 -5.74 -20.42 -5.95
C ARG A 287 -5.97 -20.79 -4.49
N ALA A 288 -5.16 -21.71 -3.94
CA ALA A 288 -5.30 -22.11 -2.55
C ALA A 288 -5.12 -20.92 -1.59
N LYS A 289 -4.13 -20.07 -1.85
CA LYS A 289 -3.90 -18.85 -1.07
C LYS A 289 -5.03 -17.81 -1.26
N ALA A 290 -5.64 -17.74 -2.44
CA ALA A 290 -6.80 -16.89 -2.68
C ALA A 290 -8.00 -17.36 -1.86
N ASP A 291 -8.27 -18.67 -1.84
CA ASP A 291 -9.40 -19.23 -1.09
C ASP A 291 -9.26 -18.98 0.42
N ILE A 292 -8.07 -19.11 0.99
CA ILE A 292 -7.79 -18.78 2.40
C ILE A 292 -8.09 -17.30 2.68
N LEU A 293 -7.65 -16.41 1.80
CA LEU A 293 -7.86 -14.98 1.98
C LEU A 293 -9.34 -14.60 1.80
N PHE A 294 -10.06 -15.26 0.88
CA PHE A 294 -11.49 -15.09 0.73
C PHE A 294 -12.26 -15.45 2.01
N ASP A 295 -11.90 -16.58 2.62
CA ASP A 295 -12.51 -17.02 3.88
C ASP A 295 -12.20 -16.03 5.01
N TYR A 296 -10.97 -15.52 5.07
CA TYR A 296 -10.57 -14.51 6.06
C TYR A 296 -11.38 -13.22 5.92
N ILE A 297 -11.50 -12.67 4.71
CA ILE A 297 -12.28 -11.45 4.44
C ILE A 297 -13.72 -11.62 4.92
N ASN A 298 -14.36 -12.73 4.57
CA ASN A 298 -15.76 -12.98 4.92
C ASN A 298 -15.98 -13.29 6.42
N THR A 299 -14.99 -13.89 7.07
CA THR A 299 -15.11 -14.30 8.48
C THR A 299 -14.70 -13.20 9.45
N CYS A 300 -13.62 -12.48 9.13
CA CYS A 300 -12.99 -11.53 10.04
C CYS A 300 -13.36 -10.07 9.73
N MET A 301 -13.47 -9.70 8.45
CA MET A 301 -13.68 -8.30 8.05
C MET A 301 -15.16 -7.92 7.87
N PHE A 302 -16.05 -8.92 7.78
CA PHE A 302 -17.49 -8.67 7.72
C PHE A 302 -18.11 -8.56 9.11
N ASP A 303 -18.66 -7.38 9.43
CA ASP A 303 -19.42 -7.19 10.66
C ASP A 303 -20.91 -7.51 10.44
N THR A 304 -21.39 -8.57 11.07
CA THR A 304 -22.77 -9.04 10.95
C THR A 304 -23.81 -8.12 11.57
N VAL A 305 -23.39 -7.22 12.48
CA VAL A 305 -24.29 -6.28 13.15
C VAL A 305 -24.63 -5.11 12.24
N THR A 306 -23.63 -4.55 11.57
CA THR A 306 -23.80 -3.41 10.66
C THR A 306 -24.05 -3.83 9.21
N GLY A 307 -23.78 -5.11 8.88
CA GLY A 307 -23.90 -5.65 7.52
C GLY A 307 -22.89 -5.04 6.54
N PHE A 308 -21.66 -4.75 7.00
CA PHE A 308 -20.65 -4.07 6.21
C PHE A 308 -19.26 -4.63 6.48
N PHE A 309 -18.33 -4.46 5.54
CA PHE A 309 -16.93 -4.84 5.69
C PHE A 309 -16.10 -3.69 6.24
N TYR A 310 -15.16 -4.02 7.12
CA TYR A 310 -14.28 -3.06 7.78
C TYR A 310 -12.84 -3.55 7.81
N ASP A 311 -11.91 -2.62 7.93
CA ASP A 311 -10.54 -2.91 8.31
C ASP A 311 -10.50 -3.54 9.72
N ILE A 312 -9.49 -4.35 9.98
CA ILE A 312 -9.27 -5.02 11.26
C ILE A 312 -8.20 -4.26 12.05
N ARG A 313 -8.50 -3.85 13.28
CA ARG A 313 -7.48 -3.42 14.24
C ARG A 313 -6.81 -4.66 14.79
N ILE A 314 -5.52 -4.82 14.53
CA ILE A 314 -4.73 -5.98 14.96
C ILE A 314 -4.51 -5.90 16.47
N GLU A 315 -4.74 -7.01 17.17
CA GLU A 315 -4.50 -7.17 18.59
C GLU A 315 -3.18 -7.94 18.82
N ASP A 316 -2.62 -7.86 20.04
CA ASP A 316 -1.37 -8.54 20.41
C ASP A 316 -1.44 -10.07 20.23
N LYS A 317 -2.63 -10.61 20.24
CA LYS A 317 -2.89 -12.05 20.10
C LYS A 317 -4.05 -12.29 19.15
N MET A 318 -3.86 -13.25 18.26
CA MET A 318 -4.93 -13.76 17.42
C MET A 318 -6.15 -14.18 18.25
N LEU A 319 -7.34 -13.82 17.80
CA LEU A 319 -8.60 -14.17 18.42
C LEU A 319 -8.89 -15.67 18.27
N SER A 320 -9.79 -16.22 19.10
CA SER A 320 -10.15 -17.64 19.08
C SER A 320 -10.79 -18.12 17.77
N ASN A 321 -11.31 -17.22 16.98
CA ASN A 321 -11.87 -17.48 15.64
C ASN A 321 -10.84 -17.40 14.53
N GLY A 322 -9.56 -17.18 14.82
CA GLY A 322 -8.48 -17.07 13.85
C GLY A 322 -8.28 -15.69 13.23
N CYS A 323 -9.03 -14.67 13.65
CA CYS A 323 -8.86 -13.29 13.20
C CYS A 323 -7.71 -12.59 13.95
N ALA A 324 -6.97 -11.73 13.27
CA ALA A 324 -5.89 -10.96 13.89
C ALA A 324 -6.40 -9.92 14.90
N GLY A 325 -7.68 -9.52 14.80
CA GLY A 325 -8.27 -8.53 15.69
C GLY A 325 -9.74 -8.27 15.38
N LYS A 326 -10.20 -7.05 15.64
CA LYS A 326 -11.61 -6.67 15.51
C LYS A 326 -11.86 -5.64 14.43
N PRO A 327 -13.05 -5.67 13.77
CA PRO A 327 -13.48 -4.64 12.83
C PRO A 327 -13.46 -3.23 13.45
N ILE A 328 -12.92 -2.25 12.72
CA ILE A 328 -12.86 -0.84 13.14
C ILE A 328 -14.17 -0.15 12.76
N VAL A 329 -15.23 -0.42 13.52
CA VAL A 329 -16.57 0.13 13.23
C VAL A 329 -16.74 1.59 13.67
N GLU A 330 -15.96 2.03 14.65
CA GLU A 330 -16.03 3.36 15.27
C GLU A 330 -15.60 4.49 14.33
N ARG A 331 -14.79 4.20 13.32
CA ARG A 331 -14.34 5.17 12.29
C ARG A 331 -15.31 5.31 11.11
N GLY A 332 -16.46 4.59 11.18
CA GLY A 332 -17.53 4.69 10.20
C GLY A 332 -17.38 3.77 8.99
N LYS A 333 -18.27 3.95 8.02
CA LYS A 333 -18.31 3.18 6.77
C LYS A 333 -17.63 3.97 5.66
N GLY A 334 -16.50 3.49 5.20
CA GLY A 334 -15.73 4.09 4.11
C GLY A 334 -15.86 3.30 2.79
N PRO A 335 -15.34 3.86 1.69
CA PRO A 335 -15.38 3.20 0.38
C PRO A 335 -14.62 1.87 0.33
N GLU A 336 -13.66 1.65 1.20
CA GLU A 336 -12.91 0.39 1.34
C GLU A 336 -13.81 -0.81 1.57
N GLY A 337 -14.86 -0.65 2.35
CA GLY A 337 -15.81 -1.72 2.67
C GLY A 337 -16.67 -2.20 1.49
N TRP A 338 -16.57 -1.56 0.32
CA TRP A 338 -17.20 -2.02 -0.93
C TRP A 338 -16.27 -2.92 -1.75
N SER A 339 -14.98 -2.96 -1.44
CA SER A 339 -13.98 -3.70 -2.23
C SER A 339 -14.21 -5.21 -2.28
N PRO A 340 -14.79 -5.87 -1.25
CA PRO A 340 -15.10 -7.30 -1.32
C PRO A 340 -16.27 -7.67 -2.24
N LEU A 341 -17.08 -6.71 -2.68
CA LEU A 341 -18.26 -6.91 -3.54
C LEU A 341 -17.91 -6.92 -5.02
#